data_7d7286a79d8249f6d3917fb6cd8f6397
#
_entry.id   7d7286a79d8249f6d3917fb6cd8f6397
#
_cell.length_a   1.000
_cell.length_b   1.000
_cell.length_c   1.000
_cell.angle_alpha   90.00
_cell.angle_beta   90.00
_cell.angle_gamma   90.00
#
_symmetry.space_group_name_H-M   'P 1'
#
loop_
_entity.id
_entity.type
_entity.pdbx_description
1 polymer ?
#
loop_
_entity_poly.entity_id
_entity_poly.type
_entity_poly.pdbx_seq_one_letter_code
_entity_poly.pdbx_strand_id
1 'polypeptide(L)'
;MTVPSTNVGLSDIQTTFGGSNPIKISEYYLGGPLVSPATPAPNGPIPSSGQISIGQFRGAASVIATDYLIVAGGAGGGGIGGGGAGGFQTSFSAPASPFSLSAGAYPVTVGGGGGGTGGSSNSRGGTGGNSSFNGITSAGGGGGGSSASVTGGSGGSGGGGGMTNGPGANIAGGSGNTPPAHPNPPQ
;
A
#
# COMPACT_ATOMS: atom_id res chain seq x y z
N MET A 1 -1.22 -14.17 16.45
CA MET A 1 -1.27 -14.56 17.89
C MET A 1 -0.16 -13.84 18.64
N THR A 2 -0.31 -13.69 19.94
CA THR A 2 0.67 -12.98 20.78
C THR A 2 0.97 -13.85 21.99
N VAL A 3 2.24 -13.96 22.35
CA VAL A 3 2.67 -14.64 23.58
C VAL A 3 2.15 -13.86 24.81
N PRO A 4 1.60 -14.51 25.83
CA PRO A 4 1.14 -13.81 27.05
C PRO A 4 2.23 -12.90 27.64
N SER A 5 1.81 -11.84 28.32
CA SER A 5 2.75 -10.92 29.00
C SER A 5 3.25 -11.45 30.36
N THR A 6 2.57 -12.47 30.93
CA THR A 6 2.87 -13.10 32.22
C THR A 6 2.73 -14.61 32.12
N ASN A 7 3.43 -15.32 33.00
CA ASN A 7 3.39 -16.80 33.11
C ASN A 7 3.65 -17.54 31.78
N VAL A 8 4.63 -17.08 31.03
CA VAL A 8 4.99 -17.64 29.72
C VAL A 8 5.65 -19.01 29.85
N GLY A 9 5.13 -19.99 29.11
CA GLY A 9 5.73 -21.30 28.94
C GLY A 9 6.23 -21.53 27.49
N LEU A 10 6.98 -22.60 27.29
CA LEU A 10 7.41 -22.97 25.92
C LEU A 10 6.23 -23.30 25.01
N SER A 11 5.16 -23.83 25.56
CA SER A 11 3.91 -24.11 24.81
C SER A 11 3.26 -22.86 24.26
N ASP A 12 3.35 -21.71 24.95
CA ASP A 12 2.79 -20.45 24.49
C ASP A 12 3.60 -19.90 23.33
N ILE A 13 4.92 -20.06 23.38
CA ILE A 13 5.82 -19.70 22.27
C ILE A 13 5.52 -20.57 21.06
N GLN A 14 5.40 -21.88 21.25
CA GLN A 14 5.05 -22.82 20.17
C GLN A 14 3.67 -22.47 19.56
N THR A 15 2.68 -22.19 20.38
CA THR A 15 1.34 -21.81 19.91
C THR A 15 1.38 -20.53 19.06
N THR A 16 2.24 -19.58 19.40
CA THR A 16 2.35 -18.28 18.73
C THR A 16 3.14 -18.37 17.43
N PHE A 17 4.27 -19.05 17.45
CA PHE A 17 5.24 -19.06 16.35
C PHE A 17 5.29 -20.38 15.57
N GLY A 18 4.59 -21.42 16.04
CA GLY A 18 4.63 -22.73 15.42
C GLY A 18 5.83 -23.56 15.91
N GLY A 19 6.12 -24.64 15.22
CA GLY A 19 7.15 -25.63 15.55
C GLY A 19 6.56 -26.99 15.87
N SER A 20 7.41 -27.99 16.05
CA SER A 20 7.02 -29.38 16.35
C SER A 20 7.61 -29.87 17.68
N ASN A 21 7.03 -30.93 18.21
CA ASN A 21 7.57 -31.59 19.40
C ASN A 21 8.72 -32.57 19.06
N PRO A 22 9.76 -32.64 19.89
CA PRO A 22 10.00 -31.88 21.12
C PRO A 22 10.37 -30.43 20.85
N ILE A 23 9.83 -29.49 21.65
CA ILE A 23 10.09 -28.06 21.52
C ILE A 23 11.56 -27.77 21.87
N LYS A 24 12.28 -27.10 20.95
CA LYS A 24 13.64 -26.62 21.15
C LYS A 24 13.66 -25.10 21.14
N ILE A 25 14.06 -24.48 22.22
CA ILE A 25 14.11 -23.02 22.32
C ILE A 25 15.01 -22.38 21.24
N SER A 26 16.00 -23.11 20.74
CA SER A 26 16.91 -22.68 19.68
C SER A 26 16.24 -22.51 18.31
N GLU A 27 15.03 -23.02 18.12
CA GLU A 27 14.25 -22.83 16.89
C GLU A 27 13.64 -21.43 16.80
N TYR A 28 13.61 -20.70 17.92
CA TYR A 28 12.94 -19.41 18.09
C TYR A 28 13.89 -18.21 18.12
N TYR A 29 15.09 -18.32 17.55
CA TYR A 29 15.93 -17.16 17.34
C TYR A 29 15.30 -16.17 16.37
N LEU A 30 15.48 -14.87 16.62
CA LEU A 30 15.03 -13.81 15.74
C LEU A 30 15.66 -13.96 14.34
N GLY A 31 14.85 -13.96 13.30
CA GLY A 31 15.30 -14.23 11.93
C GLY A 31 15.54 -15.69 11.60
N GLY A 32 15.27 -16.59 12.55
CA GLY A 32 15.26 -18.04 12.33
C GLY A 32 13.98 -18.52 11.62
N PRO A 33 13.81 -19.85 11.51
CA PRO A 33 12.71 -20.42 10.71
C PRO A 33 11.32 -20.13 11.26
N LEU A 34 11.20 -19.85 12.57
CA LEU A 34 9.90 -19.67 13.23
C LEU A 34 9.63 -18.24 13.69
N VAL A 35 10.65 -17.39 13.86
CA VAL A 35 10.51 -16.02 14.37
C VAL A 35 11.03 -15.02 13.36
N SER A 36 10.11 -14.27 12.77
CA SER A 36 10.44 -13.22 11.80
C SER A 36 11.38 -12.16 12.36
N PRO A 37 12.34 -11.61 11.59
CA PRO A 37 13.16 -10.49 12.01
C PRO A 37 12.35 -9.25 12.43
N ALA A 38 11.12 -9.13 11.93
CA ALA A 38 10.21 -8.03 12.24
C ALA A 38 9.34 -8.28 13.49
N THR A 39 9.54 -9.39 14.20
CA THR A 39 8.73 -9.74 15.38
C THR A 39 8.85 -8.69 16.49
N PRO A 40 7.75 -8.03 16.88
CA PRO A 40 7.73 -7.14 18.02
C PRO A 40 7.99 -7.92 19.31
N ALA A 41 8.94 -7.46 20.10
CA ALA A 41 9.29 -8.04 21.40
C ALA A 41 9.37 -6.93 22.46
N PRO A 42 8.21 -6.50 23.02
CA PRO A 42 8.14 -5.33 23.90
C PRO A 42 8.89 -5.48 25.23
N ASN A 43 9.18 -6.71 25.64
CA ASN A 43 9.87 -6.99 26.90
C ASN A 43 11.36 -7.33 26.74
N GLY A 44 11.95 -6.93 25.63
CA GLY A 44 13.35 -7.12 25.30
C GLY A 44 13.56 -7.83 23.96
N PRO A 45 14.70 -7.59 23.31
CA PRO A 45 14.93 -8.18 22.00
C PRO A 45 15.06 -9.71 22.10
N ILE A 46 14.37 -10.43 21.21
CA ILE A 46 14.65 -11.84 20.98
C ILE A 46 16.00 -11.90 20.26
N PRO A 47 17.01 -12.63 20.80
CA PRO A 47 18.32 -12.66 20.17
C PRO A 47 18.31 -13.48 18.87
N SER A 48 19.19 -13.14 17.94
CA SER A 48 19.41 -13.90 16.71
C SER A 48 20.38 -15.07 16.89
N SER A 49 21.09 -15.13 18.02
CA SER A 49 22.02 -16.21 18.40
C SER A 49 22.41 -16.09 19.87
N GLY A 50 23.07 -17.09 20.39
CA GLY A 50 23.62 -17.08 21.76
C GLY A 50 22.56 -17.43 22.81
N GLN A 51 22.62 -16.78 23.97
CA GLN A 51 21.70 -17.08 25.06
C GLN A 51 20.30 -16.50 24.81
N ILE A 52 19.28 -17.35 24.90
CA ILE A 52 17.88 -17.00 24.73
C ILE A 52 17.08 -17.42 25.97
N SER A 53 16.15 -16.60 26.41
CA SER A 53 15.30 -16.86 27.56
C SER A 53 13.81 -16.72 27.21
N ILE A 54 12.98 -17.49 27.91
CA ILE A 54 11.52 -17.44 27.77
C ILE A 54 10.98 -16.03 28.04
N GLY A 55 11.60 -15.31 28.98
CA GLY A 55 11.17 -13.95 29.32
C GLY A 55 11.21 -12.96 28.17
N GLN A 56 12.07 -13.16 27.19
CA GLN A 56 12.20 -12.29 26.01
C GLN A 56 10.99 -12.41 25.06
N PHE A 57 10.23 -13.49 25.16
CA PHE A 57 9.04 -13.70 24.32
C PHE A 57 7.76 -13.08 24.89
N ARG A 58 7.79 -12.52 26.11
CA ARG A 58 6.60 -11.92 26.72
C ARG A 58 6.02 -10.82 25.83
N GLY A 59 4.75 -10.96 25.44
CA GLY A 59 4.08 -10.02 24.56
C GLY A 59 4.57 -10.02 23.10
N ALA A 60 5.50 -10.90 22.74
CA ALA A 60 5.94 -11.04 21.36
C ALA A 60 4.78 -11.54 20.46
N ALA A 61 4.69 -11.01 19.27
CA ALA A 61 3.64 -11.35 18.31
C ALA A 61 4.24 -11.95 17.05
N SER A 62 3.65 -13.05 16.57
CA SER A 62 4.00 -13.58 15.25
C SER A 62 3.53 -12.60 14.18
N VAL A 63 4.44 -12.19 13.32
CA VAL A 63 4.18 -11.29 12.19
C VAL A 63 4.75 -11.89 10.91
N ILE A 64 4.14 -11.54 9.81
CA ILE A 64 4.59 -11.90 8.46
C ILE A 64 5.08 -10.62 7.79
N ALA A 65 6.32 -10.60 7.32
CA ALA A 65 6.79 -9.56 6.44
C ALA A 65 6.05 -9.70 5.10
N THR A 66 5.39 -8.65 4.68
CA THR A 66 4.47 -8.67 3.54
C THR A 66 4.90 -7.63 2.52
N ASP A 67 5.17 -8.09 1.32
CA ASP A 67 5.29 -7.22 0.17
C ASP A 67 3.93 -6.88 -0.40
N TYR A 68 3.81 -5.71 -1.00
CA TYR A 68 2.56 -5.23 -1.55
C TYR A 68 2.73 -4.49 -2.88
N LEU A 69 1.68 -4.52 -3.67
CA LEU A 69 1.43 -3.66 -4.82
C LEU A 69 -0.03 -3.23 -4.77
N ILE A 70 -0.26 -1.93 -4.63
CA ILE A 70 -1.59 -1.32 -4.56
C ILE A 70 -1.74 -0.43 -5.79
N VAL A 71 -2.65 -0.78 -6.69
CA VAL A 71 -2.95 -0.03 -7.91
C VAL A 71 -4.33 0.58 -7.78
N ALA A 72 -4.44 1.88 -8.04
CA ALA A 72 -5.72 2.61 -8.00
C ALA A 72 -6.45 2.53 -9.34
N GLY A 73 -7.71 2.96 -9.34
CA GLY A 73 -8.53 3.04 -10.54
C GLY A 73 -8.03 4.10 -11.53
N GLY A 74 -8.00 3.78 -12.81
CA GLY A 74 -7.75 4.72 -13.89
C GLY A 74 -8.93 5.67 -14.07
N ALA A 75 -8.68 6.85 -14.64
CA ALA A 75 -9.69 7.87 -14.92
C ALA A 75 -10.31 7.72 -16.32
N GLY A 76 -11.47 8.31 -16.49
CA GLY A 76 -12.12 8.45 -17.79
C GLY A 76 -11.50 9.53 -18.66
N GLY A 77 -11.55 9.35 -19.96
CA GLY A 77 -11.25 10.41 -20.94
C GLY A 77 -12.29 11.51 -20.90
N GLY A 78 -11.87 12.74 -21.12
CA GLY A 78 -12.75 13.87 -21.43
C GLY A 78 -13.11 13.92 -22.92
N GLY A 79 -13.71 15.03 -23.36
CA GLY A 79 -14.08 15.18 -24.78
C GLY A 79 -12.87 15.15 -25.72
N ILE A 80 -11.68 15.49 -25.25
CA ILE A 80 -10.43 15.53 -26.03
C ILE A 80 -9.27 14.89 -25.29
N GLY A 81 -9.11 15.21 -24.01
CA GLY A 81 -8.00 14.69 -23.18
C GLY A 81 -8.22 13.25 -22.71
N GLY A 82 -7.19 12.43 -22.77
CA GLY A 82 -7.20 11.08 -22.17
C GLY A 82 -7.23 11.15 -20.65
N GLY A 83 -7.87 10.15 -20.01
CA GLY A 83 -7.80 9.98 -18.56
C GLY A 83 -6.41 9.51 -18.12
N GLY A 84 -5.98 9.93 -16.93
CA GLY A 84 -4.78 9.46 -16.28
C GLY A 84 -4.93 8.03 -15.74
N ALA A 85 -3.85 7.28 -15.71
CA ALA A 85 -3.82 6.00 -15.02
C ALA A 85 -4.00 6.21 -13.51
N GLY A 86 -4.48 5.20 -12.80
CA GLY A 86 -4.38 5.17 -11.35
C GLY A 86 -2.91 5.15 -10.92
N GLY A 87 -2.63 5.72 -9.79
CA GLY A 87 -1.35 5.61 -9.14
C GLY A 87 -1.10 4.19 -8.65
N PHE A 88 0.14 3.91 -8.26
CA PHE A 88 0.48 2.67 -7.60
C PHE A 88 1.40 2.91 -6.40
N GLN A 89 1.32 2.01 -5.42
CA GLN A 89 2.20 1.98 -4.25
C GLN A 89 2.78 0.58 -4.14
N THR A 90 4.06 0.47 -3.86
CA THR A 90 4.72 -0.83 -3.77
C THR A 90 5.83 -0.83 -2.72
N SER A 91 6.03 -1.99 -2.08
CA SER A 91 7.19 -2.25 -1.22
C SER A 91 8.46 -2.59 -2.00
N PHE A 92 8.37 -2.85 -3.30
CA PHE A 92 9.51 -3.30 -4.11
C PHE A 92 10.45 -2.17 -4.55
N SER A 93 10.12 -0.92 -4.28
CA SER A 93 11.01 0.20 -4.57
C SER A 93 12.20 0.23 -3.61
N ALA A 94 13.37 0.61 -4.11
CA ALA A 94 14.57 0.74 -3.26
C ALA A 94 14.56 2.06 -2.46
N PRO A 95 14.79 2.04 -1.13
CA PRO A 95 14.93 0.83 -0.31
C PRO A 95 13.60 0.09 -0.13
N ALA A 96 13.61 -1.22 -0.29
CA ALA A 96 12.42 -2.04 -0.09
C ALA A 96 11.84 -1.81 1.30
N SER A 97 10.52 -1.62 1.37
CA SER A 97 9.84 -1.26 2.61
C SER A 97 8.61 -2.15 2.84
N PRO A 98 8.82 -3.47 3.03
CA PRO A 98 7.73 -4.35 3.42
C PRO A 98 7.19 -3.96 4.79
N PHE A 99 5.93 -4.25 5.04
CA PHE A 99 5.38 -4.09 6.38
C PHE A 99 5.04 -5.42 7.03
N SER A 100 4.96 -5.40 8.36
CA SER A 100 4.69 -6.60 9.13
C SER A 100 3.21 -6.68 9.48
N LEU A 101 2.58 -7.78 9.13
CA LEU A 101 1.19 -8.08 9.48
C LEU A 101 1.13 -9.11 10.58
N SER A 102 0.34 -8.82 11.64
CA SER A 102 -0.09 -9.82 12.62
C SER A 102 -1.26 -10.61 12.05
N ALA A 103 -1.57 -11.76 12.64
CA ALA A 103 -2.82 -12.46 12.32
C ALA A 103 -4.03 -11.57 12.64
N GLY A 104 -4.89 -11.34 11.64
CA GLY A 104 -6.04 -10.46 11.76
C GLY A 104 -6.75 -10.25 10.43
N ALA A 105 -7.86 -9.53 10.47
CA ALA A 105 -8.57 -9.07 9.27
C ALA A 105 -8.08 -7.66 8.92
N TYR A 106 -7.78 -7.45 7.65
CA TYR A 106 -7.31 -6.17 7.14
C TYR A 106 -8.27 -5.68 6.05
N PRO A 107 -8.82 -4.48 6.15
CA PRO A 107 -9.69 -3.94 5.13
C PRO A 107 -8.90 -3.66 3.85
N VAL A 108 -9.47 -4.07 2.71
CA VAL A 108 -8.96 -3.78 1.38
C VAL A 108 -10.02 -2.98 0.63
N THR A 109 -9.64 -1.87 0.04
CA THR A 109 -10.47 -1.09 -0.87
C THR A 109 -9.87 -1.12 -2.26
N VAL A 110 -10.69 -1.46 -3.26
CA VAL A 110 -10.30 -1.42 -4.68
C VAL A 110 -11.06 -0.29 -5.36
N GLY A 111 -10.32 0.70 -5.86
CA GLY A 111 -10.88 1.85 -6.56
C GLY A 111 -11.43 1.50 -7.93
N GLY A 112 -12.63 1.96 -8.23
CA GLY A 112 -13.26 1.82 -9.54
C GLY A 112 -12.66 2.77 -10.58
N GLY A 113 -12.82 2.46 -11.87
CA GLY A 113 -12.47 3.36 -12.95
C GLY A 113 -13.42 4.58 -13.04
N GLY A 114 -12.89 5.72 -13.48
CA GLY A 114 -13.69 6.91 -13.77
C GLY A 114 -14.43 6.80 -15.10
N GLY A 115 -15.66 7.34 -15.16
CA GLY A 115 -16.46 7.38 -16.39
C GLY A 115 -15.87 8.32 -17.44
N GLY A 116 -15.82 7.89 -18.70
CA GLY A 116 -15.50 8.77 -19.82
C GLY A 116 -16.67 9.67 -20.21
N THR A 117 -16.37 10.79 -20.86
CA THR A 117 -17.37 11.68 -21.48
C THR A 117 -17.33 11.54 -23.03
N GLY A 118 -18.46 11.71 -23.69
CA GLY A 118 -18.48 11.66 -25.16
C GLY A 118 -17.66 12.78 -25.81
N GLY A 119 -17.17 12.54 -27.04
CA GLY A 119 -16.26 13.44 -27.75
C GLY A 119 -16.71 14.87 -27.97
N SER A 120 -18.02 15.17 -27.86
CA SER A 120 -18.57 16.53 -27.93
C SER A 120 -18.88 17.15 -26.58
N SER A 121 -18.48 16.46 -25.49
CA SER A 121 -18.74 16.94 -24.12
C SER A 121 -17.77 18.04 -23.71
N ASN A 122 -18.31 19.09 -23.11
CA ASN A 122 -17.53 20.16 -22.48
C ASN A 122 -17.13 19.81 -21.05
N SER A 123 -17.28 18.58 -20.66
CA SER A 123 -16.99 18.11 -19.28
C SER A 123 -15.69 17.32 -19.22
N ARG A 124 -15.04 17.43 -18.09
CA ARG A 124 -13.90 16.57 -17.76
C ARG A 124 -14.37 15.13 -17.58
N GLY A 125 -13.53 14.16 -17.95
CA GLY A 125 -13.73 12.77 -17.59
C GLY A 125 -13.75 12.55 -16.07
N GLY A 126 -14.40 11.50 -15.62
CA GLY A 126 -14.46 11.14 -14.21
C GLY A 126 -13.07 10.74 -13.67
N THR A 127 -12.78 11.06 -12.42
CA THR A 127 -11.57 10.60 -11.73
C THR A 127 -11.67 9.13 -11.38
N GLY A 128 -10.56 8.43 -11.34
CA GLY A 128 -10.47 7.08 -10.80
C GLY A 128 -10.66 7.08 -9.28
N GLY A 129 -11.09 5.95 -8.73
CA GLY A 129 -11.20 5.72 -7.30
C GLY A 129 -9.85 5.35 -6.68
N ASN A 130 -9.64 5.70 -5.42
CA ASN A 130 -8.46 5.28 -4.66
C ASN A 130 -8.55 3.81 -4.29
N SER A 131 -7.40 3.12 -4.29
CA SER A 131 -7.25 1.80 -3.68
C SER A 131 -6.45 1.91 -2.38
N SER A 132 -6.80 1.11 -1.39
CA SER A 132 -6.08 1.14 -0.12
C SER A 132 -5.97 -0.22 0.55
N PHE A 133 -4.89 -0.40 1.30
CA PHE A 133 -4.64 -1.55 2.15
C PHE A 133 -3.79 -1.12 3.34
N ASN A 134 -4.19 -1.51 4.54
CA ASN A 134 -3.44 -1.29 5.79
C ASN A 134 -2.91 0.14 5.97
N GLY A 135 -3.76 1.15 5.70
CA GLY A 135 -3.39 2.56 5.85
C GLY A 135 -2.60 3.15 4.67
N ILE A 136 -2.13 2.32 3.74
CA ILE A 136 -1.48 2.77 2.51
C ILE A 136 -2.56 3.01 1.47
N THR A 137 -2.52 4.19 0.81
CA THR A 137 -3.51 4.56 -0.20
C THR A 137 -2.81 4.94 -1.49
N SER A 138 -3.23 4.36 -2.60
CA SER A 138 -2.87 4.75 -3.95
C SER A 138 -3.96 5.63 -4.55
N ALA A 139 -3.57 6.76 -5.14
CA ALA A 139 -4.51 7.75 -5.67
C ALA A 139 -5.08 7.34 -7.04
N GLY A 140 -6.37 7.55 -7.25
CA GLY A 140 -7.00 7.39 -8.55
C GLY A 140 -6.45 8.34 -9.61
N GLY A 141 -6.62 8.00 -10.87
CA GLY A 141 -6.21 8.81 -12.02
C GLY A 141 -7.02 10.09 -12.17
N GLY A 142 -6.42 11.13 -12.72
CA GLY A 142 -7.08 12.40 -13.05
C GLY A 142 -7.85 12.33 -14.35
N GLY A 143 -9.10 12.83 -14.37
CA GLY A 143 -9.96 12.83 -15.56
C GLY A 143 -9.41 13.67 -16.71
N GLY A 144 -9.62 13.23 -17.94
CA GLY A 144 -9.22 13.95 -19.15
C GLY A 144 -9.98 15.26 -19.35
N GLY A 145 -9.29 16.25 -19.90
CA GLY A 145 -9.86 17.56 -20.24
C GLY A 145 -10.79 17.53 -21.46
N SER A 146 -11.45 18.64 -21.74
CA SER A 146 -12.41 18.76 -22.84
C SER A 146 -12.18 20.00 -23.69
N SER A 147 -13.04 20.18 -24.72
CA SER A 147 -12.98 21.29 -25.68
C SER A 147 -13.29 22.66 -25.09
N ALA A 148 -13.96 22.78 -23.98
CA ALA A 148 -14.37 24.08 -23.41
C ALA A 148 -13.35 24.67 -22.44
N SER A 149 -12.06 24.65 -22.75
CA SER A 149 -10.99 25.13 -21.88
C SER A 149 -10.90 24.38 -20.55
N VAL A 150 -11.32 23.12 -20.52
CA VAL A 150 -11.27 22.29 -19.33
C VAL A 150 -9.92 21.60 -19.23
N THR A 151 -9.16 21.91 -18.20
CA THR A 151 -7.88 21.29 -17.86
C THR A 151 -8.07 19.82 -17.50
N GLY A 152 -7.02 19.03 -17.68
CA GLY A 152 -6.96 17.68 -17.12
C GLY A 152 -7.07 17.71 -15.59
N GLY A 153 -7.63 16.66 -15.02
CA GLY A 153 -7.69 16.46 -13.57
C GLY A 153 -6.35 15.97 -13.02
N SER A 154 -6.01 16.39 -11.81
CA SER A 154 -4.88 15.83 -11.08
C SER A 154 -5.23 14.47 -10.48
N GLY A 155 -4.25 13.60 -10.25
CA GLY A 155 -4.44 12.28 -9.65
C GLY A 155 -3.12 11.53 -9.46
N GLY A 156 -3.18 10.22 -9.30
CA GLY A 156 -1.98 9.37 -9.32
C GLY A 156 -1.16 9.60 -10.59
N SER A 157 -1.81 9.51 -11.75
CA SER A 157 -1.36 10.14 -13.00
C SER A 157 -2.37 11.21 -13.38
N GLY A 158 -1.88 12.35 -13.84
CA GLY A 158 -2.74 13.44 -14.33
C GLY A 158 -3.45 13.10 -15.62
N GLY A 159 -4.63 13.62 -15.81
CA GLY A 159 -5.36 13.54 -17.08
C GLY A 159 -4.76 14.46 -18.14
N GLY A 160 -4.88 14.10 -19.40
CA GLY A 160 -4.52 14.95 -20.53
C GLY A 160 -5.32 16.25 -20.57
N GLY A 161 -4.70 17.30 -21.10
CA GLY A 161 -5.33 18.61 -21.25
C GLY A 161 -6.44 18.61 -22.31
N GLY A 162 -7.24 19.63 -22.31
CA GLY A 162 -8.23 19.92 -23.33
C GLY A 162 -7.70 20.83 -24.44
N MET A 163 -8.60 21.33 -25.27
CA MET A 163 -8.31 22.35 -26.28
C MET A 163 -9.28 23.52 -26.14
N THR A 164 -8.86 24.71 -26.56
CA THR A 164 -9.79 25.83 -26.77
C THR A 164 -10.47 25.72 -28.13
N ASN A 165 -11.67 26.29 -28.29
CA ASN A 165 -12.38 26.40 -29.54
C ASN A 165 -11.77 27.48 -30.48
N GLY A 166 -10.51 27.88 -30.32
CA GLY A 166 -9.82 28.88 -31.13
C GLY A 166 -8.37 28.50 -31.41
N PRO A 167 -7.70 29.18 -32.36
CA PRO A 167 -6.35 28.82 -32.71
C PRO A 167 -5.39 29.03 -31.55
N GLY A 168 -4.71 27.97 -31.17
CA GLY A 168 -3.40 28.05 -30.52
C GLY A 168 -3.26 27.91 -29.03
N ALA A 169 -4.29 27.62 -28.23
CA ALA A 169 -4.09 27.41 -26.80
C ALA A 169 -4.29 25.94 -26.39
N ASN A 170 -3.22 25.27 -26.12
CA ASN A 170 -3.26 24.00 -25.42
C ASN A 170 -3.65 24.22 -23.96
N ILE A 171 -4.67 23.51 -23.52
CA ILE A 171 -5.08 23.53 -22.12
C ILE A 171 -4.26 22.49 -21.35
N ALA A 172 -3.73 22.89 -20.21
CA ALA A 172 -2.83 22.06 -19.43
C ALA A 172 -3.46 20.71 -19.02
N GLY A 173 -2.64 19.67 -19.00
CA GLY A 173 -2.95 18.43 -18.32
C GLY A 173 -2.97 18.60 -16.80
N GLY A 174 -3.52 17.63 -16.11
CA GLY A 174 -3.49 17.55 -14.65
C GLY A 174 -2.11 17.14 -14.11
N SER A 175 -1.86 17.51 -12.87
CA SER A 175 -0.65 17.06 -12.17
C SER A 175 -0.75 15.58 -11.81
N GLY A 176 0.33 14.84 -11.97
CA GLY A 176 0.49 13.49 -11.42
C GLY A 176 0.94 13.53 -9.96
N ASN A 177 0.97 12.37 -9.32
CA ASN A 177 1.38 12.20 -7.92
C ASN A 177 0.66 13.14 -6.94
N THR A 178 -0.64 13.27 -7.08
CA THR A 178 -1.49 14.10 -6.23
C THR A 178 -2.68 13.31 -5.66
N PRO A 179 -2.80 13.19 -4.32
CA PRO A 179 -1.82 13.65 -3.34
C PRO A 179 -0.47 12.91 -3.49
N PRO A 180 0.63 13.48 -2.98
CA PRO A 180 1.92 12.81 -3.02
C PRO A 180 1.84 11.42 -2.41
N ALA A 181 2.51 10.46 -3.02
CA ALA A 181 2.59 9.10 -2.48
C ALA A 181 3.27 9.10 -1.10
N HIS A 182 2.78 8.30 -0.19
CA HIS A 182 3.40 8.08 1.12
C HIS A 182 4.50 7.02 1.00
N PRO A 183 5.60 7.15 1.63
CA PRO A 183 6.80 7.95 1.50
C PRO A 183 7.69 7.63 0.29
N ASN A 184 7.26 7.00 -0.78
CA ASN A 184 7.96 6.74 -2.05
C ASN A 184 7.29 5.63 -2.88
N PRO A 185 7.45 5.59 -4.21
CA PRO A 185 7.99 6.55 -5.16
C PRO A 185 6.92 7.45 -5.79
N PRO A 186 7.29 8.43 -6.63
CA PRO A 186 6.33 9.17 -7.45
C PRO A 186 5.48 8.21 -8.29
N GLN A 187 4.19 8.47 -8.34
CA GLN A 187 3.22 7.68 -9.10
C GLN A 187 3.18 8.11 -10.55
#